data_8a5c7a1ebe5d8f639032deb8075e08d1
#
_entry.id   8a5c7a1ebe5d8f639032deb8075e08d1
#
_cell.length_a   1.000
_cell.length_b   1.000
_cell.length_c   1.000
_cell.angle_alpha   90.00
_cell.angle_beta   90.00
_cell.angle_gamma   90.00
#
_symmetry.space_group_name_H-M   'P 1'
#
loop_
_entity.id
_entity.type
_entity.pdbx_description
1 polymer ?
#
loop_
_entity_poly.entity_id
_entity_poly.type
_entity_poly.pdbx_seq_one_letter_code
_entity_poly.pdbx_strand_id
1 'polypeptide(L)'
;MRRGTTIRIWGLNTRLRLIILLLFIFGLLSYNLISISDFEYSDIIDYQSIWENSQQWFGDKFFSVSHDLGSQVHLDNVTRLPKIQCEFSKRETRDEKLLREFRRDSIKNGFLHAWNGYTKYAWGYDELLPTTNKGRNNFNGWGATIIDSLDTMWIMDLKEEFIRSRDFVQSVNFTQTKNSISVFETTIRYLGGLLSAYELSKDKIFLEKALELGNALLPSFNSPSGLPYNEWYLTRNESGSNSQVVLAQAGTLQLEFMKLSQLTGDSEFFFKVQNITNLLDNAKKEIPGLYPLSLSHSTGTFTTSHISFGANGDSFYEYLLKEYIYVGGAIDQYRRMYIESIDSMHTHLVKDDIIKDRPELLFLGELSSNQFMSEMDHLSCFVPGMLAMGSKILDRPNDLEAAIRLAETCYWTYNMTYTGIGPEKIWYSTSSGGGWNLPTGLVRINSKYILRPGKKRLSFTDF
;
A
#
# COMPACT_ATOMS: atom_id res chain seq x y z
N MET A 1 29.49 41.64 43.41
CA MET A 1 28.28 42.21 44.01
C MET A 1 27.41 42.79 42.90
N ARG A 2 26.38 42.09 42.44
CA ARG A 2 25.32 42.67 41.59
C ARG A 2 24.01 42.52 42.37
N ARG A 3 23.41 43.62 42.71
CA ARG A 3 22.14 43.71 43.43
C ARG A 3 21.01 43.35 42.46
N GLY A 4 20.23 42.32 42.78
CA GLY A 4 18.98 41.99 42.11
C GLY A 4 17.90 42.97 42.55
N THR A 5 17.27 43.62 41.62
CA THR A 5 16.12 44.50 41.82
C THR A 5 14.85 43.66 41.93
N THR A 6 14.36 43.50 43.15
CA THR A 6 13.06 42.86 43.42
C THR A 6 11.96 43.88 43.19
N ILE A 7 11.16 43.76 42.15
CA ILE A 7 9.98 44.59 41.88
C ILE A 7 8.89 44.20 42.89
N ARG A 8 8.56 45.07 43.85
CA ARG A 8 7.43 44.88 44.79
C ARG A 8 6.12 45.29 44.09
N ILE A 9 5.28 44.31 43.72
CA ILE A 9 3.95 44.49 43.07
C ILE A 9 2.86 44.89 44.12
N TRP A 10 3.17 45.19 45.37
CA TRP A 10 2.19 45.33 46.44
C TRP A 10 1.51 46.71 46.52
N GLY A 11 1.78 47.66 45.66
CA GLY A 11 1.21 49.03 45.66
C GLY A 11 0.14 49.30 44.59
N LEU A 12 -0.23 48.34 43.75
CA LEU A 12 -1.17 48.54 42.63
C LEU A 12 -2.62 48.26 43.06
N ASN A 13 -3.54 49.16 42.61
CA ASN A 13 -4.98 49.03 42.81
C ASN A 13 -5.49 47.71 42.27
N THR A 14 -6.45 47.06 42.91
CA THR A 14 -7.01 45.73 42.60
C THR A 14 -7.43 45.60 41.15
N ARG A 15 -7.97 46.68 40.55
CA ARG A 15 -8.33 46.72 39.11
C ARG A 15 -7.12 46.62 38.19
N LEU A 16 -6.01 47.24 38.55
CA LEU A 16 -4.79 47.21 37.74
C LEU A 16 -4.10 45.83 37.82
N ARG A 17 -4.19 45.15 38.95
CA ARG A 17 -3.72 43.75 39.12
C ARG A 17 -4.54 42.78 38.30
N LEU A 18 -5.86 42.98 38.21
CA LEU A 18 -6.75 42.15 37.38
C LEU A 18 -6.45 42.35 35.91
N ILE A 19 -6.20 43.58 35.46
CA ILE A 19 -5.84 43.88 34.04
C ILE A 19 -4.50 43.24 33.69
N ILE A 20 -3.47 43.34 34.56
CA ILE A 20 -2.18 42.70 34.32
C ILE A 20 -2.30 41.17 34.27
N LEU A 21 -3.11 40.59 35.16
CA LEU A 21 -3.37 39.14 35.15
C LEU A 21 -4.11 38.70 33.89
N LEU A 22 -5.11 39.46 33.44
CA LEU A 22 -5.85 39.20 32.19
C LEU A 22 -4.95 39.34 30.97
N LEU A 23 -4.08 40.34 30.92
CA LEU A 23 -3.09 40.51 29.85
C LEU A 23 -2.05 39.36 29.84
N PHE A 24 -1.66 38.87 31.01
CA PHE A 24 -0.74 37.73 31.11
C PHE A 24 -1.39 36.42 30.68
N ILE A 25 -2.65 36.21 31.10
CA ILE A 25 -3.46 35.06 30.65
C ILE A 25 -3.72 35.15 29.14
N PHE A 26 -4.05 36.34 28.62
CA PHE A 26 -4.26 36.53 27.16
C PHE A 26 -2.95 36.35 26.38
N GLY A 27 -1.81 36.80 26.92
CA GLY A 27 -0.49 36.55 26.36
C GLY A 27 -0.11 35.06 26.34
N LEU A 28 -0.41 34.32 27.40
CA LEU A 28 -0.21 32.87 27.48
C LEU A 28 -1.15 32.10 26.51
N LEU A 29 -2.40 32.53 26.43
CA LEU A 29 -3.36 31.95 25.48
C LEU A 29 -2.96 32.26 24.03
N SER A 30 -2.51 33.49 23.73
CA SER A 30 -2.03 33.87 22.40
C SER A 30 -0.73 33.13 22.03
N TYR A 31 0.19 32.94 22.99
CA TYR A 31 1.43 32.17 22.79
C TYR A 31 1.14 30.69 22.51
N ASN A 32 0.20 30.09 23.24
CA ASN A 32 -0.23 28.73 22.97
C ASN A 32 -1.01 28.60 21.64
N LEU A 33 -1.79 29.63 21.25
CA LEU A 33 -2.50 29.65 19.96
C LEU A 33 -1.51 29.86 18.78
N ILE A 34 -0.47 30.66 18.96
CA ILE A 34 0.58 30.88 17.96
C ILE A 34 1.47 29.63 17.84
N SER A 35 1.78 28.95 18.96
CA SER A 35 2.56 27.70 18.98
C SER A 35 1.83 26.52 18.32
N ILE A 36 0.49 26.58 18.22
CA ILE A 36 -0.31 25.53 17.54
C ILE A 36 -0.49 25.83 16.04
N SER A 37 -0.31 27.11 15.61
CA SER A 37 -0.50 27.48 14.19
C SER A 37 0.74 27.30 13.31
N ASP A 38 1.93 27.10 13.91
CA ASP A 38 3.21 26.97 13.18
C ASP A 38 3.69 25.53 13.02
N PHE A 39 2.81 24.53 13.31
CA PHE A 39 3.10 23.15 12.95
C PHE A 39 2.88 23.01 11.43
N GLU A 40 3.90 23.28 10.64
CA GLU A 40 3.90 22.94 9.23
C GLU A 40 3.82 21.41 9.07
N TYR A 41 2.92 20.96 8.21
CA TYR A 41 2.69 19.55 7.88
C TYR A 41 3.96 18.87 7.28
N SER A 42 4.98 19.65 6.96
CA SER A 42 6.31 19.21 6.52
C SER A 42 7.13 18.53 7.62
N ASP A 43 6.84 18.80 8.90
CA ASP A 43 7.63 18.28 10.03
C ASP A 43 7.16 16.88 10.49
N ILE A 44 6.04 16.37 9.94
CA ILE A 44 5.46 15.10 10.39
C ILE A 44 6.16 13.91 9.76
N ILE A 45 6.70 14.03 8.55
CA ILE A 45 7.47 12.95 7.89
C ILE A 45 8.61 13.60 7.12
N ASP A 46 9.81 13.53 7.65
CA ASP A 46 11.02 13.86 6.89
C ASP A 46 11.32 12.74 5.89
N TYR A 47 10.59 12.75 4.78
CA TYR A 47 10.82 11.83 3.66
C TYR A 47 12.24 11.95 3.11
N GLN A 48 12.91 13.08 3.30
CA GLN A 48 14.26 13.28 2.84
C GLN A 48 15.26 12.54 3.72
N SER A 49 15.09 12.54 5.05
CA SER A 49 15.94 11.76 5.96
C SER A 49 15.70 10.24 5.82
N ILE A 50 14.44 9.82 5.60
CA ILE A 50 14.13 8.41 5.30
C ILE A 50 14.79 8.00 3.98
N TRP A 51 14.74 8.84 2.98
CA TRP A 51 15.36 8.65 1.68
C TRP A 51 16.90 8.64 1.77
N GLU A 52 17.51 9.62 2.43
CA GLU A 52 18.96 9.71 2.61
C GLU A 52 19.50 8.56 3.46
N ASN A 53 18.79 8.15 4.51
CA ASN A 53 19.13 6.98 5.31
C ASN A 53 19.02 5.66 4.53
N SER A 54 18.00 5.52 3.65
CA SER A 54 17.89 4.35 2.79
C SER A 54 19.02 4.30 1.76
N GLN A 55 19.38 5.42 1.13
CA GLN A 55 20.49 5.51 0.19
C GLN A 55 21.84 5.22 0.87
N GLN A 56 22.06 5.75 2.06
CA GLN A 56 23.30 5.52 2.80
C GLN A 56 23.43 4.06 3.23
N TRP A 57 22.34 3.42 3.66
CA TRP A 57 22.36 2.00 4.03
C TRP A 57 22.61 1.10 2.81
N PHE A 58 21.95 1.37 1.67
CA PHE A 58 22.20 0.66 0.42
C PHE A 58 23.62 0.96 -0.10
N GLY A 59 24.11 2.21 0.01
CA GLY A 59 25.49 2.55 -0.38
C GLY A 59 26.55 1.88 0.48
N ASP A 60 26.50 2.07 1.80
CA ASP A 60 27.59 1.68 2.71
C ASP A 60 27.59 0.17 3.06
N LYS A 61 26.41 -0.42 3.27
CA LYS A 61 26.33 -1.84 3.63
C LYS A 61 26.15 -2.78 2.45
N PHE A 62 25.46 -2.35 1.40
CA PHE A 62 25.32 -3.16 0.21
C PHE A 62 26.65 -3.33 -0.54
N PHE A 63 27.52 -2.32 -0.55
CA PHE A 63 28.89 -2.46 -1.08
C PHE A 63 29.74 -3.46 -0.28
N SER A 64 29.54 -3.60 1.03
CA SER A 64 30.23 -4.61 1.83
C SER A 64 29.71 -6.03 1.59
N VAL A 65 28.44 -6.17 1.23
CA VAL A 65 27.73 -7.44 0.98
C VAL A 65 27.84 -7.86 -0.49
N SER A 66 28.03 -6.92 -1.44
CA SER A 66 28.21 -7.23 -2.87
C SER A 66 29.47 -8.06 -3.15
N HIS A 67 30.43 -8.11 -2.25
CA HIS A 67 31.59 -9.01 -2.35
C HIS A 67 31.22 -10.50 -2.18
N ASP A 68 30.10 -10.79 -1.47
CA ASP A 68 29.60 -12.18 -1.30
C ASP A 68 28.51 -12.55 -2.31
N LEU A 69 27.91 -11.58 -3.02
CA LEU A 69 26.79 -11.75 -3.95
C LEU A 69 27.22 -12.08 -5.39
N GLY A 70 28.39 -12.62 -5.64
CA GLY A 70 28.80 -13.08 -6.97
C GLY A 70 27.93 -12.59 -8.14
N SER A 71 28.30 -11.50 -8.80
CA SER A 71 27.92 -11.04 -10.16
C SER A 71 26.42 -10.86 -10.55
N GLN A 72 25.45 -11.00 -9.67
CA GLN A 72 24.02 -10.96 -10.09
C GLN A 72 23.26 -9.64 -9.79
N VAL A 73 23.82 -8.76 -8.97
CA VAL A 73 23.20 -7.47 -8.70
C VAL A 73 24.15 -6.35 -9.11
N HIS A 74 23.88 -5.71 -10.26
CA HIS A 74 24.61 -4.51 -10.65
C HIS A 74 23.97 -3.30 -9.94
N LEU A 75 24.77 -2.61 -9.11
CA LEU A 75 24.38 -1.32 -8.56
C LEU A 75 24.78 -0.23 -9.56
N ASP A 76 23.78 0.37 -10.17
CA ASP A 76 23.99 1.55 -11.00
C ASP A 76 24.21 2.80 -10.14
N ASN A 77 24.81 3.82 -10.72
CA ASN A 77 24.95 5.12 -10.07
C ASN A 77 23.57 5.64 -9.64
N VAL A 78 23.38 5.81 -8.33
CA VAL A 78 22.14 6.28 -7.74
C VAL A 78 21.76 7.63 -8.36
N THR A 79 20.79 7.61 -9.26
CA THR A 79 20.21 8.81 -9.83
C THR A 79 19.09 9.28 -8.88
N ARG A 80 19.06 10.58 -8.57
CA ARG A 80 17.97 11.13 -7.77
C ARG A 80 16.65 10.99 -8.52
N LEU A 81 15.77 10.10 -8.04
CA LEU A 81 14.46 9.91 -8.63
C LEU A 81 13.62 11.19 -8.51
N PRO A 82 12.76 11.49 -9.50
CA PRO A 82 11.87 12.64 -9.43
C PRO A 82 10.87 12.51 -8.27
N LYS A 83 10.53 13.63 -7.64
CA LYS A 83 9.46 13.66 -6.63
C LYS A 83 8.14 13.31 -7.30
N ILE A 84 7.40 12.35 -6.72
CA ILE A 84 6.07 11.96 -7.19
C ILE A 84 5.04 13.00 -6.78
N GLN A 85 5.11 13.45 -5.53
CA GLN A 85 4.17 14.40 -4.97
C GLN A 85 4.20 15.74 -5.72
N CYS A 86 3.01 16.26 -6.03
CA CYS A 86 2.86 17.56 -6.65
C CYS A 86 3.32 18.68 -5.70
N GLU A 87 4.09 19.63 -6.22
CA GLU A 87 4.40 20.86 -5.49
C GLU A 87 3.24 21.85 -5.71
N PHE A 88 2.59 22.23 -4.63
CA PHE A 88 1.52 23.23 -4.68
C PHE A 88 2.15 24.62 -4.86
N SER A 89 2.10 25.14 -6.09
CA SER A 89 2.70 26.44 -6.45
C SER A 89 1.89 27.66 -6.01
N LYS A 90 0.64 27.47 -5.60
CA LYS A 90 -0.29 28.53 -5.19
C LYS A 90 -0.66 28.42 -3.74
N ARG A 91 -0.68 29.56 -3.05
CA ARG A 91 -1.25 29.62 -1.70
C ARG A 91 -2.74 29.30 -1.77
N GLU A 92 -3.18 28.36 -0.94
CA GLU A 92 -4.58 27.94 -0.83
C GLU A 92 -5.48 29.14 -0.49
N THR A 93 -6.59 29.27 -1.20
CA THR A 93 -7.62 30.25 -0.87
C THR A 93 -8.39 29.82 0.39
N ARG A 94 -9.12 30.75 1.00
CA ARG A 94 -9.95 30.45 2.16
C ARG A 94 -10.99 29.37 1.88
N ASP A 95 -11.63 29.40 0.71
CA ASP A 95 -12.68 28.43 0.36
C ASP A 95 -12.11 27.06 0.05
N GLU A 96 -10.97 26.97 -0.63
CA GLU A 96 -10.22 25.73 -0.84
C GLU A 96 -9.81 25.10 0.48
N LYS A 97 -9.28 25.90 1.44
CA LYS A 97 -8.94 25.44 2.77
C LYS A 97 -10.15 24.89 3.51
N LEU A 98 -11.26 25.60 3.51
CA LEU A 98 -12.49 25.13 4.18
C LEU A 98 -13.01 23.83 3.58
N LEU A 99 -12.98 23.70 2.26
CA LEU A 99 -13.40 22.48 1.57
C LEU A 99 -12.46 21.29 1.91
N ARG A 100 -11.14 21.52 1.90
CA ARG A 100 -10.17 20.50 2.27
C ARG A 100 -10.36 20.05 3.72
N GLU A 101 -10.52 20.99 4.65
CA GLU A 101 -10.75 20.68 6.07
C GLU A 101 -12.06 19.92 6.26
N PHE A 102 -13.12 20.31 5.61
CA PHE A 102 -14.39 19.58 5.64
C PHE A 102 -14.24 18.13 5.13
N ARG A 103 -13.56 17.94 4.00
CA ARG A 103 -13.30 16.60 3.44
C ARG A 103 -12.43 15.75 4.39
N ARG A 104 -11.36 16.32 4.93
CA ARG A 104 -10.49 15.65 5.91
C ARG A 104 -11.30 15.19 7.13
N ASP A 105 -12.11 16.07 7.70
CA ASP A 105 -12.88 15.76 8.90
C ASP A 105 -13.98 14.74 8.61
N SER A 106 -14.57 14.78 7.41
CA SER A 106 -15.54 13.75 6.97
C SER A 106 -14.90 12.37 6.87
N ILE A 107 -13.68 12.27 6.34
CA ILE A 107 -12.93 11.01 6.26
C ILE A 107 -12.55 10.52 7.66
N LYS A 108 -12.04 11.41 8.52
CA LYS A 108 -11.72 11.08 9.93
C LYS A 108 -12.95 10.58 10.70
N ASN A 109 -14.10 11.21 10.51
CA ASN A 109 -15.37 10.78 11.12
C ASN A 109 -15.82 9.41 10.58
N GLY A 110 -15.62 9.13 9.30
CA GLY A 110 -15.86 7.81 8.70
C GLY A 110 -14.99 6.72 9.32
N PHE A 111 -13.69 6.98 9.50
CA PHE A 111 -12.80 6.08 10.21
C PHE A 111 -13.26 5.84 11.65
N LEU A 112 -13.55 6.91 12.40
CA LEU A 112 -14.01 6.81 13.80
C LEU A 112 -15.32 6.04 13.92
N HIS A 113 -16.24 6.16 12.96
CA HIS A 113 -17.47 5.37 12.93
C HIS A 113 -17.16 3.86 12.88
N ALA A 114 -16.31 3.44 11.94
CA ALA A 114 -15.89 2.04 11.80
C ALA A 114 -15.09 1.57 13.03
N TRP A 115 -14.13 2.37 13.48
CA TRP A 115 -13.28 2.08 14.63
C TRP A 115 -14.06 1.91 15.93
N ASN A 116 -15.02 2.80 16.20
CA ASN A 116 -15.90 2.71 17.37
C ASN A 116 -16.76 1.42 17.34
N GLY A 117 -17.20 1.00 16.16
CA GLY A 117 -17.87 -0.28 16.00
C GLY A 117 -16.97 -1.45 16.37
N TYR A 118 -15.74 -1.47 15.83
CA TYR A 118 -14.76 -2.51 16.11
C TYR A 118 -14.37 -2.52 17.60
N THR A 119 -14.02 -1.37 18.19
CA THR A 119 -13.61 -1.30 19.60
C THR A 119 -14.69 -1.73 20.56
N LYS A 120 -15.95 -1.47 20.22
CA LYS A 120 -17.09 -1.83 21.06
C LYS A 120 -17.41 -3.33 21.01
N TYR A 121 -17.30 -3.98 19.86
CA TYR A 121 -17.82 -5.33 19.66
C TYR A 121 -16.77 -6.40 19.35
N ALA A 122 -15.57 -5.99 18.92
CA ALA A 122 -14.56 -6.91 18.43
C ALA A 122 -13.12 -6.58 18.86
N TRP A 123 -12.93 -5.78 19.94
CA TRP A 123 -11.59 -5.43 20.39
C TRP A 123 -10.72 -6.65 20.63
N GLY A 124 -9.55 -6.69 19.99
CA GLY A 124 -8.58 -7.79 20.07
C GLY A 124 -8.87 -8.97 19.13
N TYR A 125 -10.04 -9.01 18.51
CA TYR A 125 -10.27 -9.91 17.38
C TYR A 125 -9.66 -9.36 16.10
N ASP A 126 -9.46 -10.22 15.11
CA ASP A 126 -8.90 -9.78 13.83
C ASP A 126 -9.85 -8.87 13.08
N GLU A 127 -11.15 -9.10 13.13
CA GLU A 127 -12.15 -8.28 12.45
C GLU A 127 -13.50 -8.23 13.17
N LEU A 128 -14.28 -7.21 12.86
CA LEU A 128 -15.69 -7.09 13.20
C LEU A 128 -16.57 -7.67 12.08
N LEU A 129 -17.53 -8.51 12.45
CA LEU A 129 -18.65 -8.88 11.58
C LEU A 129 -19.76 -7.84 11.75
N PRO A 130 -19.88 -6.84 10.83
CA PRO A 130 -20.71 -5.66 11.07
C PRO A 130 -22.23 -5.96 11.09
N THR A 131 -22.65 -7.04 10.42
CA THR A 131 -24.07 -7.43 10.39
C THR A 131 -24.53 -8.13 11.67
N THR A 132 -23.61 -8.68 12.46
CA THR A 132 -23.93 -9.46 13.69
C THR A 132 -23.32 -8.85 14.94
N ASN A 133 -22.46 -7.84 14.83
CA ASN A 133 -21.70 -7.25 15.92
C ASN A 133 -20.89 -8.26 16.72
N LYS A 134 -20.19 -9.18 16.03
CA LYS A 134 -19.34 -10.21 16.64
C LYS A 134 -17.92 -10.08 16.12
N GLY A 135 -16.94 -10.38 16.97
CA GLY A 135 -15.55 -10.54 16.56
C GLY A 135 -15.32 -11.87 15.84
N ARG A 136 -14.39 -11.89 14.89
CA ARG A 136 -13.91 -13.09 14.20
C ARG A 136 -12.39 -13.07 14.11
N ASN A 137 -11.78 -14.27 14.26
CA ASN A 137 -10.33 -14.48 14.12
C ASN A 137 -10.05 -15.36 12.90
N ASN A 138 -9.82 -14.73 11.76
CA ASN A 138 -9.43 -15.37 10.50
C ASN A 138 -7.94 -15.15 10.13
N PHE A 139 -7.24 -14.34 10.92
CA PHE A 139 -5.80 -14.07 10.83
C PHE A 139 -5.10 -14.36 12.18
N ASN A 140 -5.39 -15.50 12.79
CA ASN A 140 -4.82 -16.05 14.03
C ASN A 140 -5.23 -15.39 15.35
N GLY A 141 -6.03 -14.35 15.34
CA GLY A 141 -6.47 -13.65 16.55
C GLY A 141 -5.40 -12.71 17.12
N TRP A 142 -4.56 -12.16 16.27
CA TRP A 142 -3.55 -11.17 16.63
C TRP A 142 -4.03 -9.72 16.50
N GLY A 143 -5.34 -9.53 16.27
CA GLY A 143 -5.94 -8.20 16.17
C GLY A 143 -5.60 -7.48 14.87
N ALA A 144 -5.80 -8.14 13.72
CA ALA A 144 -5.45 -7.60 12.41
C ALA A 144 -5.96 -6.18 12.19
N THR A 145 -7.22 -5.88 12.52
CA THR A 145 -7.78 -4.52 12.40
C THR A 145 -7.00 -3.49 13.23
N ILE A 146 -6.48 -3.86 14.40
CA ILE A 146 -5.70 -2.95 15.25
C ILE A 146 -4.39 -2.60 14.55
N ILE A 147 -3.66 -3.61 14.09
CA ILE A 147 -2.32 -3.44 13.52
C ILE A 147 -2.38 -2.75 12.15
N ASP A 148 -3.33 -3.13 11.31
CA ASP A 148 -3.58 -2.48 10.01
C ASP A 148 -4.04 -1.01 10.13
N SER A 149 -4.51 -0.59 11.32
CA SER A 149 -4.99 0.78 11.53
C SER A 149 -3.96 1.71 12.20
N LEU A 150 -2.79 1.21 12.61
CA LEU A 150 -1.82 1.98 13.40
C LEU A 150 -1.34 3.25 12.69
N ASP A 151 -0.91 3.13 11.45
CA ASP A 151 -0.43 4.26 10.67
C ASP A 151 -1.56 5.24 10.33
N THR A 152 -2.75 4.75 10.02
CA THR A 152 -3.94 5.56 9.80
C THR A 152 -4.29 6.37 11.05
N MET A 153 -4.28 5.76 12.24
CA MET A 153 -4.50 6.48 13.50
C MET A 153 -3.45 7.56 13.73
N TRP A 154 -2.18 7.26 13.45
CA TRP A 154 -1.11 8.24 13.58
C TRP A 154 -1.29 9.43 12.64
N ILE A 155 -1.50 9.17 11.34
CA ILE A 155 -1.69 10.21 10.31
C ILE A 155 -2.93 11.06 10.58
N MET A 156 -4.00 10.46 11.12
CA MET A 156 -5.24 11.16 11.47
C MET A 156 -5.17 11.88 12.83
N ASP A 157 -4.03 11.87 13.51
CA ASP A 157 -3.85 12.46 14.86
C ASP A 157 -4.86 11.89 15.89
N LEU A 158 -5.06 10.57 15.86
CA LEU A 158 -5.87 9.81 16.81
C LEU A 158 -4.98 9.19 17.89
N LYS A 159 -4.32 10.04 18.68
CA LYS A 159 -3.26 9.64 19.61
C LYS A 159 -3.71 8.68 20.70
N GLU A 160 -4.89 8.91 21.27
CA GLU A 160 -5.44 8.04 22.33
C GLU A 160 -5.69 6.62 21.81
N GLU A 161 -6.29 6.52 20.61
CA GLU A 161 -6.53 5.24 19.94
C GLU A 161 -5.22 4.55 19.55
N PHE A 162 -4.25 5.30 19.09
CA PHE A 162 -2.91 4.80 18.78
C PHE A 162 -2.21 4.24 20.03
N ILE A 163 -2.21 4.95 21.16
CA ILE A 163 -1.59 4.50 22.41
C ILE A 163 -2.27 3.24 22.92
N ARG A 164 -3.61 3.19 22.91
CA ARG A 164 -4.37 2.00 23.28
C ARG A 164 -4.02 0.80 22.38
N SER A 165 -3.87 1.03 21.10
CA SER A 165 -3.49 0.00 20.11
C SER A 165 -2.04 -0.45 20.29
N ARG A 166 -1.14 0.47 20.61
CA ARG A 166 0.26 0.19 20.94
C ARG A 166 0.37 -0.75 22.15
N ASP A 167 -0.41 -0.50 23.20
CA ASP A 167 -0.41 -1.35 24.42
C ASP A 167 -0.96 -2.76 24.12
N PHE A 168 -1.96 -2.85 23.23
CA PHE A 168 -2.42 -4.15 22.72
C PHE A 168 -1.29 -4.89 21.97
N VAL A 169 -0.61 -4.24 21.03
CA VAL A 169 0.48 -4.83 20.25
C VAL A 169 1.59 -5.36 21.15
N GLN A 170 1.93 -4.66 22.22
CA GLN A 170 2.94 -5.10 23.20
C GLN A 170 2.60 -6.47 23.80
N SER A 171 1.30 -6.78 23.97
CA SER A 171 0.82 -8.03 24.55
C SER A 171 0.74 -9.20 23.58
N VAL A 172 0.82 -8.94 22.24
CA VAL A 172 0.71 -9.98 21.21
C VAL A 172 1.99 -10.82 21.16
N ASN A 173 1.82 -12.14 21.08
CA ASN A 173 2.91 -13.08 20.83
C ASN A 173 2.76 -13.65 19.40
N PHE A 174 3.64 -13.23 18.50
CA PHE A 174 3.62 -13.64 17.10
C PHE A 174 4.26 -15.02 16.84
N THR A 175 4.84 -15.65 17.84
CA THR A 175 5.48 -16.97 17.68
C THR A 175 4.52 -18.14 17.93
N GLN A 176 3.30 -17.85 18.39
CA GLN A 176 2.34 -18.89 18.75
C GLN A 176 1.03 -18.74 17.97
N THR A 177 0.63 -19.83 17.32
CA THR A 177 -0.66 -19.95 16.63
C THR A 177 -1.29 -21.30 16.90
N LYS A 178 -2.62 -21.36 16.79
CA LYS A 178 -3.36 -22.63 16.83
C LYS A 178 -3.40 -23.30 15.45
N ASN A 179 -3.41 -22.49 14.40
CA ASN A 179 -3.56 -22.92 13.01
C ASN A 179 -2.36 -22.49 12.19
N SER A 180 -2.31 -22.88 10.90
CA SER A 180 -1.41 -22.30 9.93
C SER A 180 -1.69 -20.81 9.75
N ILE A 181 -0.65 -20.06 9.45
CA ILE A 181 -0.75 -18.66 9.01
C ILE A 181 -0.64 -18.61 7.49
N SER A 182 -1.31 -17.62 6.86
CA SER A 182 -0.96 -17.20 5.52
C SER A 182 0.29 -16.35 5.59
N VAL A 183 1.38 -16.79 4.95
CA VAL A 183 2.66 -16.04 4.95
C VAL A 183 2.47 -14.66 4.30
N PHE A 184 1.75 -14.62 3.18
CA PHE A 184 1.43 -13.37 2.47
C PHE A 184 0.62 -12.41 3.36
N GLU A 185 -0.55 -12.82 3.85
CA GLU A 185 -1.42 -11.96 4.67
C GLU A 185 -0.73 -11.50 5.95
N THR A 186 0.07 -12.37 6.56
CA THR A 186 0.83 -12.03 7.76
C THR A 186 1.89 -10.98 7.48
N THR A 187 2.56 -11.06 6.34
CA THR A 187 3.57 -10.10 5.94
C THR A 187 2.96 -8.74 5.64
N ILE A 188 1.99 -8.68 4.75
CA ILE A 188 1.44 -7.38 4.29
C ILE A 188 0.68 -6.64 5.38
N ARG A 189 -0.03 -7.36 6.30
CA ARG A 189 -0.84 -6.74 7.35
C ARG A 189 -0.03 -6.51 8.63
N TYR A 190 0.48 -7.58 9.22
CA TYR A 190 1.13 -7.47 10.52
C TYR A 190 2.54 -6.89 10.42
N LEU A 191 3.39 -7.48 9.58
CA LEU A 191 4.76 -6.95 9.44
C LEU A 191 4.75 -5.54 8.84
N GLY A 192 3.96 -5.31 7.79
CA GLY A 192 3.79 -3.99 7.17
C GLY A 192 3.26 -2.94 8.14
N GLY A 193 2.19 -3.26 8.89
CA GLY A 193 1.60 -2.34 9.88
C GLY A 193 2.55 -2.02 11.03
N LEU A 194 3.30 -3.00 11.54
CA LEU A 194 4.31 -2.78 12.59
C LEU A 194 5.47 -1.90 12.09
N LEU A 195 5.97 -2.15 10.89
CA LEU A 195 7.05 -1.36 10.30
C LEU A 195 6.61 0.08 10.01
N SER A 196 5.40 0.26 9.48
CA SER A 196 4.80 1.57 9.23
C SER A 196 4.61 2.36 10.54
N ALA A 197 4.07 1.70 11.59
CA ALA A 197 3.91 2.30 12.91
C ALA A 197 5.26 2.72 13.53
N TYR A 198 6.30 1.89 13.38
CA TYR A 198 7.65 2.25 13.82
C TYR A 198 8.19 3.46 13.08
N GLU A 199 8.08 3.48 11.75
CA GLU A 199 8.61 4.61 10.96
C GLU A 199 7.95 5.93 11.30
N LEU A 200 6.67 5.93 11.58
CA LEU A 200 5.93 7.13 11.95
C LEU A 200 6.16 7.57 13.38
N SER A 201 6.11 6.64 14.34
CA SER A 201 6.16 6.94 15.77
C SER A 201 7.56 6.90 16.39
N LYS A 202 8.48 6.16 15.75
CA LYS A 202 9.79 5.77 16.29
C LYS A 202 9.73 5.01 17.63
N ASP A 203 8.54 4.49 18.00
CA ASP A 203 8.41 3.64 19.19
C ASP A 203 8.97 2.24 18.92
N LYS A 204 10.02 1.90 19.67
CA LYS A 204 10.82 0.67 19.49
C LYS A 204 10.02 -0.61 19.66
N ILE A 205 8.89 -0.58 20.38
CA ILE A 205 8.04 -1.76 20.55
C ILE A 205 7.58 -2.34 19.21
N PHE A 206 7.28 -1.47 18.23
CA PHE A 206 6.85 -1.92 16.92
C PHE A 206 7.98 -2.60 16.14
N LEU A 207 9.22 -2.09 16.24
CA LEU A 207 10.37 -2.74 15.61
C LEU A 207 10.71 -4.08 16.29
N GLU A 208 10.64 -4.15 17.62
CA GLU A 208 10.85 -5.38 18.38
C GLU A 208 9.83 -6.46 17.95
N LYS A 209 8.55 -6.08 17.82
CA LYS A 209 7.49 -6.97 17.36
C LYS A 209 7.60 -7.33 15.87
N ALA A 210 8.05 -6.41 15.03
CA ALA A 210 8.35 -6.68 13.63
C ALA A 210 9.49 -7.70 13.48
N LEU A 211 10.55 -7.58 14.28
CA LEU A 211 11.66 -8.53 14.29
C LEU A 211 11.24 -9.92 14.83
N GLU A 212 10.43 -9.96 15.90
CA GLU A 212 9.83 -11.20 16.41
C GLU A 212 9.06 -11.94 15.31
N LEU A 213 8.19 -11.21 14.60
CA LEU A 213 7.38 -11.77 13.52
C LEU A 213 8.23 -12.14 12.29
N GLY A 214 9.17 -11.30 11.87
CA GLY A 214 10.06 -11.57 10.76
C GLY A 214 10.86 -12.85 10.94
N ASN A 215 11.45 -13.06 12.12
CA ASN A 215 12.16 -14.29 12.48
C ASN A 215 11.24 -15.52 12.44
N ALA A 216 10.00 -15.39 12.88
CA ALA A 216 9.03 -16.48 12.84
C ALA A 216 8.62 -16.85 11.40
N LEU A 217 8.67 -15.89 10.47
CA LEU A 217 8.35 -16.10 9.06
C LEU A 217 9.52 -16.65 8.22
N LEU A 218 10.78 -16.38 8.58
CA LEU A 218 11.95 -16.81 7.79
C LEU A 218 11.94 -18.29 7.39
N PRO A 219 11.59 -19.26 8.24
CA PRO A 219 11.57 -20.67 7.85
C PRO A 219 10.58 -21.00 6.72
N SER A 220 9.55 -20.17 6.51
CA SER A 220 8.58 -20.38 5.43
C SER A 220 9.19 -20.24 4.02
N PHE A 221 10.39 -19.65 3.89
CA PHE A 221 11.10 -19.52 2.61
C PHE A 221 12.01 -20.73 2.30
N ASN A 222 11.97 -21.79 3.10
CA ASN A 222 12.83 -22.95 2.91
C ASN A 222 12.24 -24.04 1.99
N SER A 223 11.41 -23.63 1.02
CA SER A 223 11.00 -24.55 -0.04
C SER A 223 12.20 -24.93 -0.94
N PRO A 224 12.14 -26.03 -1.69
CA PRO A 224 13.27 -26.45 -2.56
C PRO A 224 13.65 -25.39 -3.62
N SER A 225 12.70 -24.55 -4.06
CA SER A 225 12.97 -23.44 -4.99
C SER A 225 13.35 -22.12 -4.30
N GLY A 226 13.17 -22.01 -2.98
CA GLY A 226 13.30 -20.77 -2.23
C GLY A 226 12.04 -19.88 -2.26
N LEU A 227 10.96 -20.30 -2.93
CA LEU A 227 9.67 -19.60 -2.87
C LEU A 227 9.04 -19.77 -1.49
N PRO A 228 8.29 -18.77 -0.99
CA PRO A 228 7.60 -18.88 0.30
C PRO A 228 6.47 -19.90 0.22
N TYR A 229 6.28 -20.68 1.26
CA TYR A 229 5.06 -21.47 1.39
C TYR A 229 3.85 -20.57 1.64
N ASN A 230 2.70 -20.88 1.06
CA ASN A 230 1.47 -20.10 1.26
C ASN A 230 1.02 -20.11 2.72
N GLU A 231 1.09 -21.32 3.33
CA GLU A 231 0.70 -21.57 4.70
C GLU A 231 1.86 -22.12 5.50
N TRP A 232 2.04 -21.61 6.71
CA TRP A 232 3.11 -22.00 7.60
C TRP A 232 2.58 -22.26 9.01
N TYR A 233 2.96 -23.37 9.61
CA TYR A 233 2.65 -23.72 11.00
C TYR A 233 3.82 -23.29 11.90
N LEU A 234 3.74 -22.13 12.54
CA LEU A 234 4.82 -21.57 13.36
C LEU A 234 5.27 -22.53 14.47
N THR A 235 4.32 -23.16 15.17
CA THR A 235 4.63 -24.04 16.31
C THR A 235 5.23 -25.38 15.91
N ARG A 236 4.96 -25.86 14.69
CA ARG A 236 5.47 -27.13 14.16
C ARG A 236 6.64 -26.96 13.22
N ASN A 237 6.90 -25.72 12.79
CA ASN A 237 7.90 -25.37 11.79
C ASN A 237 7.76 -26.18 10.50
N GLU A 238 6.55 -26.26 9.97
CA GLU A 238 6.21 -27.04 8.77
C GLU A 238 5.23 -26.30 7.86
N SER A 239 5.29 -26.62 6.56
CA SER A 239 4.39 -26.05 5.55
C SER A 239 3.00 -26.68 5.59
N GLY A 240 2.00 -25.94 5.08
CA GLY A 240 0.72 -26.51 4.67
C GLY A 240 0.88 -27.47 3.46
N SER A 241 -0.23 -28.07 3.05
CA SER A 241 -0.25 -29.11 2.00
C SER A 241 -0.15 -28.58 0.57
N ASN A 242 -0.18 -27.27 0.35
CA ASN A 242 -0.12 -26.67 -1.00
C ASN A 242 1.25 -26.85 -1.63
N SER A 243 1.27 -27.35 -2.87
CA SER A 243 2.49 -27.54 -3.67
C SER A 243 2.83 -26.33 -4.55
N GLN A 244 1.99 -25.30 -4.56
CA GLN A 244 2.10 -24.13 -5.42
C GLN A 244 1.91 -22.84 -4.62
N VAL A 245 2.56 -21.77 -5.08
CA VAL A 245 2.37 -20.41 -4.59
C VAL A 245 1.80 -19.54 -5.72
N VAL A 246 0.96 -18.60 -5.34
CA VAL A 246 0.40 -17.59 -6.24
C VAL A 246 1.41 -16.48 -6.47
N LEU A 247 1.45 -15.94 -7.68
CA LEU A 247 2.41 -14.90 -8.09
C LEU A 247 2.40 -13.69 -7.13
N ALA A 248 1.23 -13.13 -6.85
CA ALA A 248 1.11 -12.01 -5.91
C ALA A 248 1.59 -12.39 -4.50
N GLN A 249 1.30 -13.61 -4.03
CA GLN A 249 1.74 -14.05 -2.69
C GLN A 249 3.27 -14.20 -2.58
N ALA A 250 3.94 -14.61 -3.66
CA ALA A 250 5.39 -14.70 -3.68
C ALA A 250 6.06 -13.34 -3.94
N GLY A 251 5.47 -12.53 -4.79
CA GLY A 251 6.04 -11.27 -5.26
C GLY A 251 5.60 -10.02 -4.49
N THR A 252 4.96 -10.17 -3.32
CA THR A 252 4.49 -9.04 -2.51
C THR A 252 4.91 -9.21 -1.04
N LEU A 253 6.18 -9.53 -0.83
CA LEU A 253 6.82 -9.66 0.48
C LEU A 253 8.06 -8.77 0.58
N GLN A 254 8.47 -8.24 -0.55
CA GLN A 254 9.79 -7.64 -0.74
C GLN A 254 9.94 -6.34 0.08
N LEU A 255 8.98 -5.45 0.01
CA LEU A 255 9.06 -4.14 0.70
C LEU A 255 9.20 -4.31 2.21
N GLU A 256 8.40 -5.18 2.81
CA GLU A 256 8.39 -5.43 4.25
C GLU A 256 9.70 -6.07 4.71
N PHE A 257 10.17 -7.12 4.02
CA PHE A 257 11.40 -7.80 4.38
C PHE A 257 12.64 -6.94 4.09
N MET A 258 12.65 -6.16 3.00
CA MET A 258 13.70 -5.16 2.73
C MET A 258 13.75 -4.10 3.83
N LYS A 259 12.58 -3.60 4.26
CA LYS A 259 12.49 -2.61 5.34
C LYS A 259 12.98 -3.18 6.66
N LEU A 260 12.57 -4.40 6.99
CA LEU A 260 13.03 -5.08 8.21
C LEU A 260 14.56 -5.28 8.17
N SER A 261 15.11 -5.73 7.05
CA SER A 261 16.57 -5.86 6.85
C SER A 261 17.28 -4.53 7.07
N GLN A 262 16.76 -3.45 6.49
CA GLN A 262 17.32 -2.10 6.66
C GLN A 262 17.36 -1.66 8.13
N LEU A 263 16.27 -1.86 8.86
CA LEU A 263 16.13 -1.39 10.24
C LEU A 263 16.92 -2.22 11.24
N THR A 264 17.07 -3.52 10.99
CA THR A 264 17.78 -4.45 11.89
C THR A 264 19.27 -4.60 11.53
N GLY A 265 19.64 -4.35 10.28
CA GLY A 265 20.96 -4.64 9.72
C GLY A 265 21.17 -6.12 9.40
N ASP A 266 20.12 -6.96 9.50
CA ASP A 266 20.18 -8.37 9.15
C ASP A 266 19.86 -8.55 7.66
N SER A 267 20.86 -8.91 6.88
CA SER A 267 20.76 -9.08 5.44
C SER A 267 20.00 -10.33 5.01
N GLU A 268 19.77 -11.31 5.90
CA GLU A 268 19.04 -12.54 5.57
C GLU A 268 17.62 -12.21 5.10
N PHE A 269 16.94 -11.27 5.74
CA PHE A 269 15.61 -10.82 5.34
C PHE A 269 15.57 -10.33 3.90
N PHE A 270 16.53 -9.50 3.50
CA PHE A 270 16.64 -9.01 2.12
C PHE A 270 16.91 -10.15 1.13
N PHE A 271 17.87 -11.02 1.42
CA PHE A 271 18.24 -12.09 0.48
C PHE A 271 17.12 -13.08 0.22
N LYS A 272 16.30 -13.41 1.21
CA LYS A 272 15.15 -14.29 1.01
C LYS A 272 14.21 -13.76 -0.07
N VAL A 273 13.85 -12.48 -0.02
CA VAL A 273 12.92 -11.89 -0.98
C VAL A 273 13.58 -11.52 -2.31
N GLN A 274 14.84 -11.09 -2.30
CA GLN A 274 15.60 -10.85 -3.53
C GLN A 274 15.77 -12.11 -4.37
N ASN A 275 15.96 -13.27 -3.73
CA ASN A 275 16.03 -14.55 -4.44
C ASN A 275 14.71 -14.88 -5.13
N ILE A 276 13.57 -14.51 -4.59
CA ILE A 276 12.27 -14.68 -5.27
C ILE A 276 12.23 -13.80 -6.53
N THR A 277 12.63 -12.54 -6.43
CA THR A 277 12.66 -11.63 -7.58
C THR A 277 13.62 -12.16 -8.66
N ASN A 278 14.80 -12.66 -8.28
CA ASN A 278 15.75 -13.29 -9.20
C ASN A 278 15.16 -14.53 -9.88
N LEU A 279 14.44 -15.37 -9.14
CA LEU A 279 13.78 -16.55 -9.68
C LEU A 279 12.70 -16.14 -10.71
N LEU A 280 11.85 -15.18 -10.37
CA LEU A 280 10.77 -14.69 -11.26
C LEU A 280 11.34 -14.05 -12.53
N ASP A 281 12.41 -13.28 -12.40
CA ASP A 281 13.09 -12.65 -13.55
C ASP A 281 13.63 -13.70 -14.51
N ASN A 282 14.29 -14.74 -14.01
CA ASN A 282 14.89 -15.80 -14.80
C ASN A 282 13.91 -16.91 -15.24
N ALA A 283 12.69 -16.95 -14.67
CA ALA A 283 11.70 -17.95 -15.03
C ALA A 283 11.27 -17.82 -16.48
N LYS A 284 11.14 -18.96 -17.15
CA LYS A 284 10.69 -18.99 -18.57
C LYS A 284 9.26 -18.48 -18.67
N LYS A 285 9.07 -17.43 -19.46
CA LYS A 285 7.78 -16.80 -19.78
C LYS A 285 7.50 -16.93 -21.28
N GLU A 286 6.26 -17.21 -21.68
CA GLU A 286 5.89 -17.28 -23.09
C GLU A 286 5.83 -15.89 -23.72
N ILE A 287 5.38 -14.89 -22.95
CA ILE A 287 5.38 -13.49 -23.33
C ILE A 287 6.32 -12.77 -22.35
N PRO A 288 7.40 -12.13 -22.81
CA PRO A 288 8.28 -11.36 -21.96
C PRO A 288 7.50 -10.32 -21.16
N GLY A 289 7.85 -10.14 -19.88
CA GLY A 289 7.19 -9.19 -18.99
C GLY A 289 5.81 -9.63 -18.46
N LEU A 290 5.19 -10.69 -18.95
CA LEU A 290 3.93 -11.23 -18.43
C LEU A 290 4.16 -12.54 -17.69
N TYR A 291 3.65 -12.59 -16.46
CA TYR A 291 3.91 -13.67 -15.50
C TYR A 291 2.64 -14.47 -15.24
N PRO A 292 2.67 -15.81 -15.46
CA PRO A 292 1.54 -16.67 -15.07
C PRO A 292 1.31 -16.69 -13.55
N LEU A 293 0.06 -16.90 -13.16
CA LEU A 293 -0.42 -16.67 -11.81
C LEU A 293 0.05 -17.66 -10.72
N SER A 294 0.66 -18.79 -11.09
CA SER A 294 1.05 -19.81 -10.11
C SER A 294 2.40 -20.44 -10.42
N LEU A 295 3.17 -20.73 -9.36
CA LEU A 295 4.48 -21.37 -9.43
C LEU A 295 4.54 -22.59 -8.51
N SER A 296 5.37 -23.57 -8.87
CA SER A 296 5.65 -24.75 -8.06
C SER A 296 6.67 -24.44 -6.97
N HIS A 297 6.38 -24.82 -5.72
CA HIS A 297 7.35 -24.73 -4.62
C HIS A 297 8.60 -25.60 -4.83
N SER A 298 8.47 -26.70 -5.57
CA SER A 298 9.59 -27.62 -5.77
C SER A 298 10.56 -27.19 -6.86
N THR A 299 10.06 -26.59 -7.95
CA THR A 299 10.86 -26.26 -9.14
C THR A 299 11.00 -24.77 -9.42
N GLY A 300 10.17 -23.93 -8.83
CA GLY A 300 10.12 -22.50 -9.12
C GLY A 300 9.57 -22.17 -10.51
N THR A 301 9.00 -23.16 -11.24
CA THR A 301 8.44 -22.96 -12.57
C THR A 301 6.97 -22.65 -12.54
N PHE A 302 6.48 -21.92 -13.54
CA PHE A 302 5.05 -21.64 -13.69
C PHE A 302 4.26 -22.91 -13.94
N THR A 303 3.11 -23.02 -13.29
CA THR A 303 2.20 -24.18 -13.34
C THR A 303 0.88 -23.89 -14.06
N THR A 304 0.63 -22.64 -14.42
CA THR A 304 -0.53 -22.18 -15.18
C THR A 304 -0.07 -21.39 -16.40
N SER A 305 -1.02 -21.10 -17.30
CA SER A 305 -0.84 -20.16 -18.41
C SER A 305 -1.73 -18.92 -18.29
N HIS A 306 -2.42 -18.78 -17.16
CA HIS A 306 -3.28 -17.64 -16.90
C HIS A 306 -2.46 -16.45 -16.42
N ILE A 307 -2.68 -15.29 -17.04
CA ILE A 307 -1.99 -14.03 -16.78
C ILE A 307 -3.04 -12.95 -16.53
N SER A 308 -2.92 -12.22 -15.42
CA SER A 308 -3.82 -11.14 -15.03
C SER A 308 -3.05 -10.08 -14.24
N PHE A 309 -3.48 -8.81 -14.41
CA PHE A 309 -3.16 -7.70 -13.48
C PHE A 309 -4.26 -7.53 -12.43
N GLY A 310 -5.24 -8.41 -12.39
CA GLY A 310 -6.22 -8.54 -11.33
C GLY A 310 -5.77 -9.52 -10.25
N ALA A 311 -6.75 -10.23 -9.66
CA ALA A 311 -6.53 -11.17 -8.56
C ALA A 311 -5.39 -12.16 -8.83
N ASN A 312 -4.56 -12.39 -7.83
CA ASN A 312 -3.41 -13.30 -7.83
C ASN A 312 -2.17 -12.87 -8.64
N GLY A 313 -2.27 -11.83 -9.47
CA GLY A 313 -1.12 -11.25 -10.17
C GLY A 313 -0.80 -9.82 -9.73
N ASP A 314 -1.79 -9.09 -9.35
CA ASP A 314 -1.91 -7.66 -9.03
C ASP A 314 -0.68 -7.02 -8.39
N SER A 315 -0.50 -7.19 -7.10
CA SER A 315 0.52 -6.48 -6.30
C SER A 315 1.96 -6.92 -6.61
N PHE A 316 2.18 -8.05 -7.30
CA PHE A 316 3.51 -8.36 -7.82
C PHE A 316 4.02 -7.26 -8.76
N TYR A 317 3.19 -6.84 -9.72
CA TYR A 317 3.56 -5.76 -10.66
C TYR A 317 3.71 -4.41 -9.96
N GLU A 318 2.86 -4.15 -8.98
CA GLU A 318 2.93 -2.95 -8.15
C GLU A 318 4.26 -2.88 -7.39
N TYR A 319 4.68 -4.01 -6.80
CA TYR A 319 5.90 -4.06 -5.98
C TYR A 319 7.16 -3.84 -6.83
N LEU A 320 7.23 -4.28 -8.08
CA LEU A 320 8.36 -3.99 -8.96
C LEU A 320 8.68 -2.49 -9.04
N LEU A 321 7.65 -1.64 -9.18
CA LEU A 321 7.84 -0.19 -9.18
C LEU A 321 8.20 0.34 -7.80
N LYS A 322 7.52 -0.11 -6.77
CA LYS A 322 7.73 0.36 -5.39
C LYS A 322 9.11 -0.06 -4.86
N GLU A 323 9.58 -1.26 -5.18
CA GLU A 323 10.93 -1.73 -4.88
C GLU A 323 11.99 -0.82 -5.52
N TYR A 324 11.82 -0.49 -6.82
CA TYR A 324 12.71 0.44 -7.51
C TYR A 324 12.76 1.81 -6.84
N ILE A 325 11.59 2.34 -6.47
CA ILE A 325 11.48 3.62 -5.74
C ILE A 325 12.13 3.49 -4.36
N TYR A 326 11.85 2.41 -3.64
CA TYR A 326 12.32 2.19 -2.28
C TYR A 326 13.85 2.12 -2.18
N VAL A 327 14.51 1.48 -3.15
CA VAL A 327 15.98 1.41 -3.22
C VAL A 327 16.60 2.64 -3.92
N GLY A 328 15.82 3.69 -4.17
CA GLY A 328 16.33 4.91 -4.79
C GLY A 328 16.87 4.74 -6.20
N GLY A 329 16.35 3.76 -6.94
CA GLY A 329 16.82 3.46 -8.28
C GLY A 329 18.14 2.66 -8.33
N ALA A 330 18.66 2.20 -7.18
CA ALA A 330 19.97 1.53 -7.12
C ALA A 330 19.99 0.12 -7.76
N ILE A 331 18.84 -0.54 -7.88
CA ILE A 331 18.72 -1.88 -8.47
C ILE A 331 17.89 -1.79 -9.75
N ASP A 332 18.58 -1.80 -10.90
CA ASP A 332 17.97 -1.65 -12.22
C ASP A 332 17.04 -2.83 -12.59
N GLN A 333 17.22 -3.99 -11.99
CA GLN A 333 16.39 -5.17 -12.22
C GLN A 333 14.90 -4.87 -12.04
N TYR A 334 14.52 -4.18 -10.97
CA TYR A 334 13.12 -3.83 -10.70
C TYR A 334 12.54 -2.93 -11.78
N ARG A 335 13.31 -1.91 -12.20
CA ARG A 335 12.92 -0.98 -13.27
C ARG A 335 12.72 -1.72 -14.59
N ARG A 336 13.65 -2.57 -14.96
CA ARG A 336 13.58 -3.36 -16.20
C ARG A 336 12.38 -4.29 -16.19
N MET A 337 12.20 -5.08 -15.14
CA MET A 337 11.06 -5.99 -15.00
C MET A 337 9.72 -5.24 -15.06
N TYR A 338 9.62 -4.07 -14.41
CA TYR A 338 8.43 -3.22 -14.46
C TYR A 338 8.16 -2.73 -15.89
N ILE A 339 9.16 -2.15 -16.57
CA ILE A 339 9.01 -1.62 -17.93
C ILE A 339 8.56 -2.71 -18.89
N GLU A 340 9.22 -3.87 -18.86
CA GLU A 340 8.83 -5.04 -19.67
C GLU A 340 7.38 -5.46 -19.42
N SER A 341 6.96 -5.45 -18.16
CA SER A 341 5.58 -5.81 -17.77
C SER A 341 4.56 -4.81 -18.30
N ILE A 342 4.83 -3.52 -18.18
CA ILE A 342 3.91 -2.47 -18.63
C ILE A 342 3.83 -2.43 -20.17
N ASP A 343 4.95 -2.56 -20.88
CA ASP A 343 4.96 -2.59 -22.33
C ASP A 343 4.16 -3.81 -22.86
N SER A 344 4.33 -4.96 -22.23
CA SER A 344 3.58 -6.18 -22.58
C SER A 344 2.10 -6.07 -22.18
N MET A 345 1.77 -5.43 -21.05
CA MET A 345 0.38 -5.14 -20.67
C MET A 345 -0.30 -4.28 -21.73
N HIS A 346 0.32 -3.18 -22.16
CA HIS A 346 -0.22 -2.33 -23.23
C HIS A 346 -0.45 -3.08 -24.52
N THR A 347 0.48 -3.96 -24.90
CA THR A 347 0.41 -4.71 -26.14
C THR A 347 -0.66 -5.79 -26.15
N HIS A 348 -0.79 -6.51 -25.05
CA HIS A 348 -1.56 -7.76 -25.02
C HIS A 348 -2.86 -7.67 -24.22
N LEU A 349 -2.94 -6.81 -23.21
CA LEU A 349 -4.05 -6.81 -22.25
C LEU A 349 -4.96 -5.57 -22.35
N VAL A 350 -4.44 -4.44 -22.82
CA VAL A 350 -5.21 -3.19 -22.92
C VAL A 350 -6.09 -3.22 -24.16
N LYS A 351 -7.35 -2.79 -24.00
CA LYS A 351 -8.34 -2.63 -25.09
C LYS A 351 -9.06 -1.29 -24.95
N ASP A 352 -9.13 -0.58 -26.05
CA ASP A 352 -9.91 0.65 -26.21
C ASP A 352 -11.09 0.46 -27.18
N ASP A 353 -11.85 1.54 -27.42
CA ASP A 353 -12.98 1.57 -28.34
C ASP A 353 -14.05 0.47 -28.08
N ILE A 354 -14.13 -0.02 -26.85
CA ILE A 354 -15.12 -1.04 -26.46
C ILE A 354 -16.53 -0.45 -26.49
N ILE A 355 -16.68 0.79 -26.02
CA ILE A 355 -17.95 1.50 -26.01
C ILE A 355 -17.84 2.72 -26.93
N LYS A 356 -18.46 2.66 -28.11
CA LYS A 356 -18.32 3.68 -29.16
C LYS A 356 -18.58 5.11 -28.72
N ASP A 357 -19.55 5.31 -27.81
CA ASP A 357 -19.93 6.63 -27.31
C ASP A 357 -19.09 7.08 -26.11
N ARG A 358 -18.10 6.30 -25.71
CA ARG A 358 -17.24 6.53 -24.55
C ARG A 358 -15.76 6.23 -24.89
N PRO A 359 -15.16 7.01 -25.79
CA PRO A 359 -13.76 6.77 -26.24
C PRO A 359 -12.73 7.02 -25.13
N GLU A 360 -13.12 7.72 -24.06
CA GLU A 360 -12.28 7.97 -22.89
C GLU A 360 -12.08 6.73 -22.02
N LEU A 361 -12.89 5.69 -22.17
CA LEU A 361 -12.74 4.45 -21.38
C LEU A 361 -11.70 3.54 -22.00
N LEU A 362 -10.90 2.94 -21.12
CA LEU A 362 -9.87 1.96 -21.46
C LEU A 362 -10.09 0.72 -20.61
N PHE A 363 -10.07 -0.46 -21.20
CA PHE A 363 -10.35 -1.71 -20.51
C PHE A 363 -9.07 -2.56 -20.44
N LEU A 364 -8.95 -3.29 -19.34
CA LEU A 364 -7.91 -4.28 -19.15
C LEU A 364 -8.52 -5.67 -19.29
N GLY A 365 -7.83 -6.58 -19.97
CA GLY A 365 -8.21 -7.98 -20.09
C GLY A 365 -7.19 -8.89 -19.43
N GLU A 366 -7.38 -10.18 -19.62
CA GLU A 366 -6.52 -11.24 -19.13
C GLU A 366 -6.10 -12.16 -20.29
N LEU A 367 -5.12 -13.02 -20.07
CA LEU A 367 -4.77 -14.09 -21.00
C LEU A 367 -4.97 -15.45 -20.34
N SER A 368 -5.48 -16.41 -21.10
CA SER A 368 -5.48 -17.82 -20.72
C SER A 368 -5.04 -18.66 -21.91
N SER A 369 -3.96 -19.43 -21.76
CA SER A 369 -3.34 -20.18 -22.86
C SER A 369 -3.08 -19.30 -24.11
N ASN A 370 -2.52 -18.09 -23.88
CA ASN A 370 -2.28 -17.06 -24.89
C ASN A 370 -3.53 -16.53 -25.62
N GLN A 371 -4.72 -16.87 -25.16
CA GLN A 371 -5.97 -16.34 -25.70
C GLN A 371 -6.45 -15.17 -24.82
N PHE A 372 -6.80 -14.08 -25.49
CA PHE A 372 -7.32 -12.90 -24.81
C PHE A 372 -8.71 -13.17 -24.23
N MET A 373 -8.86 -12.84 -22.94
CA MET A 373 -10.11 -12.88 -22.18
C MET A 373 -10.60 -11.46 -21.95
N SER A 374 -11.77 -11.13 -22.50
CA SER A 374 -12.41 -9.80 -22.34
C SER A 374 -13.16 -9.72 -21.01
N GLU A 375 -12.40 -9.86 -19.93
CA GLU A 375 -12.88 -9.68 -18.56
C GLU A 375 -11.90 -8.84 -17.77
N MET A 376 -12.40 -8.02 -16.83
CA MET A 376 -11.63 -7.16 -15.97
C MET A 376 -12.09 -7.34 -14.54
N ASP A 377 -11.15 -7.67 -13.65
CA ASP A 377 -11.37 -7.75 -12.22
C ASP A 377 -11.39 -6.36 -11.59
N HIS A 378 -12.18 -6.19 -10.54
CA HIS A 378 -12.17 -4.95 -9.74
C HIS A 378 -10.78 -4.66 -9.17
N LEU A 379 -10.04 -5.69 -8.71
CA LEU A 379 -8.69 -5.52 -8.16
C LEU A 379 -7.73 -4.87 -9.16
N SER A 380 -7.90 -5.05 -10.48
CA SER A 380 -7.08 -4.37 -11.48
C SER A 380 -7.22 -2.84 -11.48
N CYS A 381 -8.17 -2.29 -10.72
CA CYS A 381 -8.33 -0.84 -10.54
C CYS A 381 -7.20 -0.17 -9.71
N PHE A 382 -6.23 -0.92 -9.21
CA PHE A 382 -4.98 -0.36 -8.68
C PHE A 382 -4.01 0.08 -9.81
N VAL A 383 -4.11 -0.54 -10.99
CA VAL A 383 -3.22 -0.29 -12.14
C VAL A 383 -3.11 1.19 -12.51
N PRO A 384 -4.20 1.98 -12.55
CA PRO A 384 -4.11 3.42 -12.77
C PRO A 384 -3.13 4.14 -11.84
N GLY A 385 -3.17 3.85 -10.54
CA GLY A 385 -2.26 4.46 -9.56
C GLY A 385 -0.80 4.07 -9.80
N MET A 386 -0.56 2.80 -10.09
CA MET A 386 0.77 2.28 -10.43
C MET A 386 1.32 2.95 -11.70
N LEU A 387 0.52 3.03 -12.77
CA LEU A 387 0.92 3.69 -14.03
C LEU A 387 1.20 5.17 -13.84
N ALA A 388 0.38 5.89 -13.06
CA ALA A 388 0.57 7.31 -12.78
C ALA A 388 1.89 7.57 -12.02
N MET A 389 2.23 6.72 -11.04
CA MET A 389 3.53 6.79 -10.36
C MET A 389 4.68 6.46 -11.32
N GLY A 390 4.57 5.36 -12.05
CA GLY A 390 5.58 4.91 -13.01
C GLY A 390 5.84 5.93 -14.11
N SER A 391 4.78 6.60 -14.59
CA SER A 391 4.92 7.65 -15.61
C SER A 391 5.83 8.78 -15.17
N LYS A 392 5.75 9.18 -13.91
CA LYS A 392 6.58 10.25 -13.34
C LYS A 392 8.00 9.78 -13.05
N ILE A 393 8.16 8.61 -12.46
CA ILE A 393 9.46 8.06 -12.04
C ILE A 393 10.33 7.69 -13.24
N LEU A 394 9.71 7.18 -14.32
CA LEU A 394 10.41 6.58 -15.47
C LEU A 394 10.27 7.41 -16.76
N ASP A 395 9.72 8.63 -16.65
CA ASP A 395 9.47 9.53 -17.80
C ASP A 395 8.67 8.86 -18.93
N ARG A 396 7.52 8.29 -18.58
CA ARG A 396 6.63 7.56 -19.49
C ARG A 396 5.25 8.25 -19.61
N PRO A 397 5.15 9.39 -20.32
CA PRO A 397 3.93 10.21 -20.34
C PRO A 397 2.69 9.48 -20.88
N ASN A 398 2.86 8.52 -21.80
CA ASN A 398 1.76 7.72 -22.33
C ASN A 398 1.10 6.83 -21.26
N ASP A 399 1.87 6.39 -20.24
CA ASP A 399 1.33 5.62 -19.14
C ASP A 399 0.38 6.48 -18.27
N LEU A 400 0.62 7.79 -18.18
CA LEU A 400 -0.30 8.69 -17.46
C LEU A 400 -1.65 8.80 -18.19
N GLU A 401 -1.66 8.88 -19.51
CA GLU A 401 -2.89 8.88 -20.29
C GLU A 401 -3.68 7.58 -20.07
N ALA A 402 -3.01 6.44 -20.17
CA ALA A 402 -3.62 5.15 -19.89
C ALA A 402 -4.15 5.06 -18.44
N ALA A 403 -3.41 5.59 -17.47
CA ALA A 403 -3.82 5.64 -16.07
C ALA A 403 -5.14 6.42 -15.89
N ILE A 404 -5.25 7.59 -16.48
CA ILE A 404 -6.47 8.42 -16.43
C ILE A 404 -7.65 7.66 -17.03
N ARG A 405 -7.49 7.09 -18.22
CA ARG A 405 -8.56 6.37 -18.92
C ARG A 405 -9.01 5.10 -18.18
N LEU A 406 -8.06 4.34 -17.60
CA LEU A 406 -8.39 3.17 -16.77
C LEU A 406 -9.09 3.57 -15.47
N ALA A 407 -8.68 4.68 -14.83
CA ALA A 407 -9.34 5.22 -13.64
C ALA A 407 -10.79 5.63 -13.96
N GLU A 408 -11.02 6.28 -15.10
CA GLU A 408 -12.36 6.60 -15.59
C GLU A 408 -13.22 5.35 -15.81
N THR A 409 -12.63 4.28 -16.35
CA THR A 409 -13.32 2.99 -16.49
C THR A 409 -13.72 2.43 -15.14
N CYS A 410 -12.81 2.41 -14.17
CA CYS A 410 -13.10 1.94 -12.82
C CYS A 410 -14.22 2.76 -12.16
N TYR A 411 -14.14 4.09 -12.21
CA TYR A 411 -15.19 4.98 -11.71
C TYR A 411 -16.53 4.75 -12.44
N TRP A 412 -16.49 4.61 -13.77
CA TRP A 412 -17.66 4.35 -14.58
C TRP A 412 -18.38 3.05 -14.15
N THR A 413 -17.66 1.98 -13.79
CA THR A 413 -18.28 0.73 -13.33
C THR A 413 -19.10 0.90 -12.06
N TYR A 414 -18.67 1.73 -11.13
CA TYR A 414 -19.46 2.10 -9.93
C TYR A 414 -20.70 2.90 -10.30
N ASN A 415 -20.54 3.88 -11.17
CA ASN A 415 -21.64 4.79 -11.56
C ASN A 415 -22.71 4.09 -12.39
N MET A 416 -22.37 2.98 -13.04
CA MET A 416 -23.30 2.20 -13.87
C MET A 416 -24.14 1.21 -13.07
N THR A 417 -23.77 0.88 -11.83
CA THR A 417 -24.59 0.03 -10.98
C THR A 417 -25.73 0.82 -10.35
N TYR A 418 -26.84 0.15 -10.08
CA TYR A 418 -27.99 0.79 -9.45
C TYR A 418 -27.71 1.28 -8.02
N THR A 419 -26.86 0.55 -7.32
CA THR A 419 -26.50 0.80 -5.92
C THR A 419 -25.32 1.76 -5.75
N GLY A 420 -24.57 2.03 -6.83
CA GLY A 420 -23.29 2.75 -6.75
C GLY A 420 -22.12 1.90 -6.21
N ILE A 421 -22.32 0.58 -6.05
CA ILE A 421 -21.27 -0.35 -5.62
C ILE A 421 -20.63 -0.98 -6.86
N GLY A 422 -19.29 -0.91 -6.97
CA GLY A 422 -18.54 -1.50 -8.07
C GLY A 422 -18.67 -3.03 -8.11
N PRO A 423 -18.70 -3.64 -9.30
CA PRO A 423 -18.74 -5.10 -9.44
C PRO A 423 -17.36 -5.71 -9.23
N GLU A 424 -17.32 -6.97 -8.76
CA GLU A 424 -16.06 -7.75 -8.66
C GLU A 424 -15.44 -8.05 -10.03
N LYS A 425 -16.29 -8.30 -11.04
CA LYS A 425 -15.88 -8.52 -12.42
C LYS A 425 -16.82 -7.87 -13.40
N ILE A 426 -16.24 -7.40 -14.50
CA ILE A 426 -16.97 -7.01 -15.71
C ILE A 426 -16.50 -7.83 -16.89
N TRP A 427 -17.42 -8.13 -17.80
CA TRP A 427 -17.15 -8.75 -19.09
C TRP A 427 -17.56 -7.77 -20.18
N TYR A 428 -16.77 -7.71 -21.23
CA TYR A 428 -17.02 -6.80 -22.35
C TYR A 428 -16.78 -7.49 -23.69
N SER A 429 -17.36 -6.98 -24.77
CA SER A 429 -17.17 -7.51 -26.11
C SER A 429 -16.11 -6.71 -26.86
N THR A 430 -15.19 -7.39 -27.51
CA THR A 430 -14.25 -6.77 -28.46
C THR A 430 -14.75 -6.96 -29.90
N SER A 431 -14.31 -6.10 -30.80
CA SER A 431 -14.62 -6.21 -32.24
C SER A 431 -14.12 -7.52 -32.89
N SER A 432 -13.19 -8.20 -32.24
CA SER A 432 -12.60 -9.46 -32.68
C SER A 432 -13.27 -10.72 -32.10
N GLY A 433 -14.39 -10.59 -31.38
CA GLY A 433 -15.14 -11.73 -30.87
C GLY A 433 -14.45 -12.40 -29.67
N GLY A 434 -14.40 -11.78 -28.54
CA GLY A 434 -14.01 -12.44 -27.27
C GLY A 434 -15.12 -13.37 -26.79
N GLY A 435 -14.76 -14.51 -26.20
CA GLY A 435 -15.53 -15.72 -25.89
C GLY A 435 -16.85 -15.66 -25.10
N TRP A 436 -17.45 -14.51 -24.98
CA TRP A 436 -18.78 -14.31 -24.43
C TRP A 436 -19.64 -13.78 -25.57
N ASN A 437 -20.70 -14.48 -25.95
CA ASN A 437 -21.68 -14.06 -27.00
C ASN A 437 -22.39 -12.74 -26.63
N LEU A 438 -21.64 -11.68 -26.38
CA LEU A 438 -22.16 -10.34 -26.13
C LEU A 438 -22.15 -9.55 -27.44
N PRO A 439 -23.21 -8.84 -27.77
CA PRO A 439 -23.20 -7.88 -28.86
C PRO A 439 -22.10 -6.84 -28.68
N THR A 440 -21.43 -6.43 -29.75
CA THR A 440 -20.36 -5.43 -29.75
C THR A 440 -20.80 -4.15 -29.01
N GLY A 441 -19.96 -3.68 -28.12
CA GLY A 441 -20.23 -2.46 -27.32
C GLY A 441 -21.05 -2.68 -26.05
N LEU A 442 -21.31 -3.93 -25.64
CA LEU A 442 -21.97 -4.25 -24.39
C LEU A 442 -20.95 -4.64 -23.31
N VAL A 443 -21.19 -4.15 -22.11
CA VAL A 443 -20.49 -4.54 -20.90
C VAL A 443 -21.49 -5.25 -19.98
N ARG A 444 -21.12 -6.45 -19.54
CA ARG A 444 -21.90 -7.25 -18.60
C ARG A 444 -21.25 -7.17 -17.22
N ILE A 445 -22.05 -6.85 -16.22
CA ILE A 445 -21.67 -6.90 -14.83
C ILE A 445 -22.35 -8.12 -14.21
N ASN A 446 -21.58 -8.98 -13.60
CA ASN A 446 -21.94 -10.22 -12.92
C ASN A 446 -23.41 -10.66 -13.14
N SER A 447 -23.75 -11.86 -13.35
CA SER A 447 -24.99 -12.42 -13.96
C SER A 447 -26.36 -11.84 -13.51
N LYS A 448 -26.40 -10.88 -12.61
CA LYS A 448 -27.62 -10.28 -12.03
C LYS A 448 -27.85 -8.78 -12.34
N TYR A 449 -26.91 -8.08 -12.96
CA TYR A 449 -27.05 -6.63 -13.17
C TYR A 449 -26.82 -6.25 -14.63
N ILE A 450 -27.86 -5.77 -15.28
CA ILE A 450 -27.80 -5.25 -16.66
C ILE A 450 -27.54 -3.73 -16.56
N LEU A 451 -26.50 -3.26 -17.24
CA LEU A 451 -26.25 -1.83 -17.40
C LEU A 451 -27.36 -1.16 -18.20
N ARG A 452 -27.92 -0.07 -17.69
CA ARG A 452 -28.84 0.78 -18.46
C ARG A 452 -28.04 1.82 -19.23
N PRO A 453 -28.14 1.89 -20.56
CA PRO A 453 -27.63 3.04 -21.32
C PRO A 453 -28.41 4.29 -20.92
N GLY A 454 -27.76 5.40 -20.63
CA GLY A 454 -28.37 6.71 -20.66
C GLY A 454 -28.52 7.51 -19.36
N LYS A 455 -27.69 7.35 -18.33
CA LYS A 455 -27.58 8.40 -17.29
C LYS A 455 -26.57 9.47 -17.70
N LYS A 456 -26.99 10.75 -17.63
CA LYS A 456 -26.15 11.91 -17.89
C LYS A 456 -24.94 11.98 -16.98
N ARG A 457 -23.79 12.42 -17.53
CA ARG A 457 -22.54 12.74 -16.84
C ARG A 457 -22.78 13.48 -15.52
N LEU A 458 -22.21 12.97 -14.44
CA LEU A 458 -21.61 13.79 -13.40
C LEU A 458 -20.13 13.93 -13.79
N SER A 459 -19.66 15.14 -14.01
CA SER A 459 -18.26 15.38 -14.30
C SER A 459 -17.45 15.36 -12.98
N PHE A 460 -16.14 15.06 -13.05
CA PHE A 460 -15.22 15.18 -11.92
C PHE A 460 -15.13 16.60 -11.32
N THR A 461 -15.77 17.58 -11.95
CA THR A 461 -15.87 18.97 -11.49
C THR A 461 -17.04 19.21 -10.54
N ASP A 462 -17.90 18.22 -10.32
CA ASP A 462 -19.10 18.33 -9.47
C ASP A 462 -18.88 17.75 -8.04
N PHE A 463 -17.62 17.44 -7.69
CA PHE A 463 -17.18 17.02 -6.34
C PHE A 463 -16.15 17.95 -5.74
#